data_07a9b4379a761a82e1288cb75766cf53
#
_entry.id   07a9b4379a761a82e1288cb75766cf53
#
_cell.length_a   1.000
_cell.length_b   1.000
_cell.length_c   1.000
_cell.angle_alpha   90.00
_cell.angle_beta   90.00
_cell.angle_gamma   90.00
#
_symmetry.space_group_name_H-M   'P 1'
#
loop_
_entity.id
_entity.type
_entity.pdbx_description
1 polymer ?
#
loop_
_entity_poly.entity_id
_entity_poly.type
_entity_poly.pdbx_seq_one_letter_code
_entity_poly.pdbx_strand_id
1 'polypeptide(L)'
;VIAWTLITIVVGMNRLGRMLVAMLDGYMPSPAAILVGVAILVVIVFFLTSNVILRGGIGFFRHHAEQMNTRTARGIYKPFVPERSASPASPVTWESVGGQGRVFLGRGPSRLDIAQVCGGEAMEPIRVYSGMPTGGAGIEQAAATVVAELRRTGAFDRAVILIAESTGSGWVDEWQVQPLEFLTRGNCATASLQYSYVPSALNWLTGLEPAQEASAALFRAVRAELDTMDEADRPALV
;
A
#
# COMPACT_ATOMS: atom_id res chain seq x y z
N VAL A 1 -13.64 -30.87 1.09
CA VAL A 1 -12.16 -30.70 1.23
C VAL A 1 -11.85 -30.06 2.59
N ILE A 2 -12.37 -28.86 2.91
CA ILE A 2 -12.04 -28.11 4.14
C ILE A 2 -12.36 -28.92 5.42
N ALA A 3 -13.56 -29.53 5.51
CA ALA A 3 -13.95 -30.33 6.66
C ALA A 3 -13.01 -31.54 6.87
N TRP A 4 -12.61 -32.21 5.79
CA TRP A 4 -11.66 -33.33 5.85
C TRP A 4 -10.28 -32.90 6.34
N THR A 5 -9.79 -31.77 5.88
CA THR A 5 -8.52 -31.19 6.31
C THR A 5 -8.54 -30.84 7.80
N LEU A 6 -9.61 -30.20 8.28
CA LEU A 6 -9.77 -29.88 9.70
C LEU A 6 -9.81 -31.14 10.58
N ILE A 7 -10.57 -32.18 10.17
CA ILE A 7 -10.62 -33.45 10.89
C ILE A 7 -9.24 -34.09 10.95
N THR A 8 -8.51 -34.11 9.84
CA THR A 8 -7.16 -34.70 9.79
C THR A 8 -6.18 -33.97 10.71
N ILE A 9 -6.26 -32.63 10.76
CA ILE A 9 -5.44 -31.80 11.68
C ILE A 9 -5.78 -32.14 13.13
N VAL A 10 -7.07 -32.15 13.52
CA VAL A 10 -7.49 -32.45 14.89
C VAL A 10 -7.09 -33.88 15.34
N VAL A 11 -7.25 -34.86 14.44
CA VAL A 11 -6.83 -36.24 14.69
C VAL A 11 -5.33 -36.34 14.84
N GLY A 12 -4.56 -35.66 13.98
CA GLY A 12 -3.10 -35.59 14.04
C GLY A 12 -2.59 -34.95 15.34
N MET A 13 -3.19 -33.83 15.75
CA MET A 13 -2.86 -33.17 17.02
C MET A 13 -3.14 -34.08 18.23
N ASN A 14 -4.27 -34.74 18.22
CA ASN A 14 -4.65 -35.65 19.32
C ASN A 14 -3.72 -36.88 19.40
N ARG A 15 -3.26 -37.38 18.23
CA ARG A 15 -2.23 -38.43 18.15
C ARG A 15 -0.89 -37.96 18.70
N LEU A 16 -0.44 -36.77 18.27
CA LEU A 16 0.82 -36.20 18.72
C LEU A 16 0.81 -35.92 20.23
N GLY A 17 -0.29 -35.36 20.76
CA GLY A 17 -0.46 -35.14 22.20
C GLY A 17 -0.36 -36.42 23.02
N ARG A 18 -1.05 -37.49 22.59
CA ARG A 18 -0.97 -38.80 23.26
C ARG A 18 0.42 -39.41 23.22
N MET A 19 1.13 -39.26 22.09
CA MET A 19 2.49 -39.74 21.92
C MET A 19 3.45 -39.01 22.86
N LEU A 20 3.34 -37.66 22.94
CA LEU A 20 4.14 -36.83 23.85
C LEU A 20 3.93 -37.27 25.34
N VAL A 21 2.66 -37.42 25.74
CA VAL A 21 2.33 -37.85 27.10
C VAL A 21 2.91 -39.23 27.40
N ALA A 22 2.74 -40.19 26.48
CA ALA A 22 3.29 -41.55 26.65
C ALA A 22 4.82 -41.59 26.75
N MET A 23 5.53 -40.71 26.03
CA MET A 23 6.98 -40.56 26.14
C MET A 23 7.42 -40.00 27.50
N LEU A 24 6.62 -39.09 28.08
CA LEU A 24 6.93 -38.42 29.35
C LEU A 24 6.53 -39.24 30.56
N ASP A 25 5.55 -40.11 30.43
CA ASP A 25 5.01 -40.94 31.53
C ASP A 25 6.05 -41.90 32.15
N GLY A 26 7.13 -42.22 31.39
CA GLY A 26 8.27 -42.99 31.88
C GLY A 26 9.26 -42.20 32.76
N TYR A 27 9.17 -40.87 32.78
CA TYR A 27 10.13 -39.97 33.45
C TYR A 27 9.49 -39.16 34.58
N MET A 28 8.17 -39.04 34.61
CA MET A 28 7.45 -38.20 35.60
C MET A 28 6.07 -38.73 35.88
N PRO A 29 5.41 -38.35 37.02
CA PRO A 29 4.04 -38.72 37.34
C PRO A 29 3.04 -38.31 36.25
N SER A 30 2.07 -39.18 35.93
CA SER A 30 1.10 -38.98 34.84
C SER A 30 0.43 -37.60 34.80
N PRO A 31 0.04 -36.93 35.92
CA PRO A 31 -0.49 -35.57 35.85
C PRO A 31 0.50 -34.55 35.34
N ALA A 32 1.80 -34.69 35.69
CA ALA A 32 2.86 -33.81 35.22
C ALA A 32 3.17 -34.07 33.76
N ALA A 33 3.19 -35.33 33.31
CA ALA A 33 3.39 -35.73 31.91
C ALA A 33 2.30 -35.13 30.99
N ILE A 34 1.04 -35.12 31.44
CA ILE A 34 -0.05 -34.47 30.69
C ILE A 34 0.16 -32.97 30.57
N LEU A 35 0.48 -32.29 31.68
CA LEU A 35 0.72 -30.84 31.67
C LEU A 35 1.87 -30.43 30.75
N VAL A 36 3.00 -31.13 30.83
CA VAL A 36 4.18 -30.88 29.98
C VAL A 36 3.88 -31.23 28.54
N GLY A 37 3.22 -32.35 28.26
CA GLY A 37 2.82 -32.76 26.91
C GLY A 37 1.89 -31.74 26.22
N VAL A 38 0.91 -31.21 26.96
CA VAL A 38 0.02 -30.16 26.48
C VAL A 38 0.81 -28.87 26.23
N ALA A 39 1.70 -28.45 27.12
CA ALA A 39 2.51 -27.27 26.95
C ALA A 39 3.40 -27.37 25.69
N ILE A 40 4.07 -28.51 25.48
CA ILE A 40 4.86 -28.76 24.27
C ILE A 40 3.97 -28.70 23.01
N LEU A 41 2.79 -29.33 23.04
CA LEU A 41 1.87 -29.31 21.91
C LEU A 41 1.42 -27.88 21.57
N VAL A 42 1.09 -27.08 22.59
CA VAL A 42 0.74 -25.64 22.41
C VAL A 42 1.88 -24.87 21.77
N VAL A 43 3.13 -25.07 22.23
CA VAL A 43 4.32 -24.42 21.64
C VAL A 43 4.52 -24.85 20.19
N ILE A 44 4.38 -26.14 19.87
CA ILE A 44 4.48 -26.63 18.49
C ILE A 44 3.41 -26.01 17.59
N VAL A 45 2.16 -26.02 18.05
CA VAL A 45 1.04 -25.43 17.30
C VAL A 45 1.24 -23.94 17.09
N PHE A 46 1.65 -23.22 18.13
CA PHE A 46 1.96 -21.79 18.05
C PHE A 46 3.10 -21.53 17.04
N PHE A 47 4.18 -22.30 17.10
CA PHE A 47 5.32 -22.15 16.18
C PHE A 47 4.92 -22.45 14.73
N LEU A 48 4.17 -23.54 14.48
CA LEU A 48 3.70 -23.89 13.14
C LEU A 48 2.74 -22.83 12.61
N THR A 49 1.80 -22.35 13.43
CA THR A 49 0.86 -21.31 13.03
C THR A 49 1.60 -20.01 12.71
N SER A 50 2.48 -19.56 13.61
CA SER A 50 3.17 -18.27 13.45
C SER A 50 4.21 -18.26 12.33
N ASN A 51 4.96 -19.33 12.16
CA ASN A 51 6.09 -19.34 11.21
C ASN A 51 5.76 -19.98 9.86
N VAL A 52 5.01 -21.08 9.85
CA VAL A 52 4.75 -21.82 8.60
C VAL A 52 3.49 -21.28 7.92
N ILE A 53 2.38 -21.20 8.64
CA ILE A 53 1.09 -20.81 8.04
C ILE A 53 1.05 -19.33 7.77
N LEU A 54 1.37 -18.48 8.77
CA LEU A 54 1.31 -17.03 8.58
C LEU A 54 2.39 -16.53 7.62
N ARG A 55 3.67 -16.87 7.86
CA ARG A 55 4.76 -16.38 6.99
C ARG A 55 4.72 -17.00 5.60
N GLY A 56 4.45 -18.30 5.50
CA GLY A 56 4.32 -18.98 4.20
C GLY A 56 3.09 -18.51 3.42
N GLY A 57 1.95 -18.36 4.09
CA GLY A 57 0.73 -17.82 3.51
C GLY A 57 0.92 -16.38 3.03
N ILE A 58 1.49 -15.50 3.87
CA ILE A 58 1.77 -14.11 3.51
C ILE A 58 2.74 -14.04 2.31
N GLY A 59 3.78 -14.88 2.27
CA GLY A 59 4.70 -14.96 1.14
C GLY A 59 3.99 -15.34 -0.17
N PHE A 60 3.12 -16.32 -0.15
CA PHE A 60 2.30 -16.71 -1.30
C PHE A 60 1.36 -15.58 -1.75
N PHE A 61 0.65 -14.93 -0.81
CA PHE A 61 -0.21 -13.80 -1.12
C PHE A 61 0.58 -12.61 -1.68
N ARG A 62 1.74 -12.31 -1.12
CA ARG A 62 2.62 -11.24 -1.61
C ARG A 62 3.04 -11.48 -3.05
N HIS A 63 3.51 -12.68 -3.38
CA HIS A 63 3.91 -13.01 -4.75
C HIS A 63 2.73 -12.91 -5.73
N HIS A 64 1.55 -13.39 -5.35
CA HIS A 64 0.35 -13.26 -6.18
C HIS A 64 -0.08 -11.79 -6.34
N ALA A 65 -0.04 -11.00 -5.27
CA ALA A 65 -0.35 -9.57 -5.31
C ALA A 65 0.63 -8.78 -6.18
N GLU A 66 1.92 -9.13 -6.17
CA GLU A 66 2.93 -8.56 -7.05
C GLU A 66 2.61 -8.83 -8.53
N GLN A 67 2.23 -10.05 -8.88
CA GLN A 67 1.78 -10.38 -10.23
C GLN A 67 0.52 -9.61 -10.64
N MET A 68 -0.43 -9.44 -9.72
CA MET A 68 -1.64 -8.65 -9.96
C MET A 68 -1.32 -7.16 -10.15
N ASN A 69 -0.29 -6.64 -9.48
CA ASN A 69 0.13 -5.24 -9.59
C ASN A 69 0.65 -4.88 -11.01
N THR A 70 1.04 -5.87 -11.82
CA THR A 70 1.45 -5.63 -13.22
C THR A 70 0.28 -5.41 -14.18
N ARG A 71 -0.95 -5.75 -13.75
CA ARG A 71 -2.14 -5.68 -14.61
C ARG A 71 -2.76 -4.29 -14.60
N THR A 72 -3.27 -3.87 -15.75
CA THR A 72 -4.10 -2.67 -15.86
C THR A 72 -5.57 -3.06 -15.77
N ALA A 73 -6.34 -2.40 -14.90
CA ALA A 73 -7.76 -2.63 -14.76
C ALA A 73 -8.51 -2.25 -16.05
N ARG A 74 -9.62 -2.93 -16.33
CA ARG A 74 -10.44 -2.67 -17.52
C ARG A 74 -10.96 -1.22 -17.51
N GLY A 75 -10.87 -0.54 -18.65
CA GLY A 75 -11.32 0.85 -18.81
C GLY A 75 -10.35 1.89 -18.23
N ILE A 76 -9.15 1.48 -17.81
CA ILE A 76 -8.08 2.40 -17.39
C ILE A 76 -7.11 2.61 -18.54
N TYR A 77 -6.84 3.86 -18.85
CA TYR A 77 -5.96 4.27 -19.94
C TYR A 77 -4.82 5.15 -19.41
N LYS A 78 -3.69 5.07 -20.09
CA LYS A 78 -2.54 5.92 -19.81
C LYS A 78 -2.91 7.40 -20.02
N PRO A 79 -2.61 8.29 -19.06
CA PRO A 79 -2.90 9.71 -19.21
C PRO A 79 -2.05 10.35 -20.32
N PHE A 80 -2.63 11.31 -21.04
CA PHE A 80 -1.93 12.11 -22.05
C PHE A 80 -1.58 13.51 -21.54
N VAL A 81 -2.26 13.99 -20.50
CA VAL A 81 -2.06 15.33 -19.97
C VAL A 81 -0.76 15.40 -19.14
N PRO A 82 0.05 16.46 -19.33
CA PRO A 82 1.34 16.58 -18.66
C PRO A 82 1.24 16.71 -17.13
N GLU A 83 0.09 17.08 -16.62
CA GLU A 83 -0.21 17.22 -15.20
C GLU A 83 -0.27 15.88 -14.44
N ARG A 84 -0.17 14.76 -15.15
CA ARG A 84 -0.22 13.43 -14.52
C ARG A 84 1.10 12.69 -14.72
N SER A 85 1.54 11.99 -13.67
CA SER A 85 2.63 11.00 -13.78
C SER A 85 2.30 9.95 -14.84
N ALA A 86 3.32 9.32 -15.39
CA ALA A 86 3.22 8.34 -16.46
C ALA A 86 2.60 8.86 -17.77
N SER A 87 2.38 10.16 -17.92
CA SER A 87 2.08 10.80 -19.22
C SER A 87 3.31 10.78 -20.15
N PRO A 88 3.17 11.13 -21.44
CA PRO A 88 4.32 11.23 -22.34
C PRO A 88 5.40 12.22 -21.89
N ALA A 89 5.04 13.20 -21.08
CA ALA A 89 5.96 14.20 -20.53
C ALA A 89 6.65 13.75 -19.22
N SER A 90 6.23 12.61 -18.64
CA SER A 90 6.75 12.10 -17.38
C SER A 90 7.89 11.12 -17.59
N PRO A 91 8.99 11.20 -16.80
CA PRO A 91 10.00 10.17 -16.75
C PRO A 91 9.53 8.88 -16.05
N VAL A 92 8.46 8.97 -15.26
CA VAL A 92 7.83 7.80 -14.62
C VAL A 92 7.09 7.01 -15.69
N THR A 93 7.37 5.72 -15.78
CA THR A 93 6.73 4.87 -16.80
C THR A 93 5.37 4.34 -16.33
N TRP A 94 4.48 4.03 -17.29
CA TRP A 94 3.18 3.43 -16.99
C TRP A 94 3.29 2.08 -16.29
N GLU A 95 4.34 1.34 -16.60
CA GLU A 95 4.63 0.03 -16.03
C GLU A 95 5.08 0.14 -14.56
N SER A 96 5.85 1.18 -14.23
CA SER A 96 6.42 1.35 -12.88
C SER A 96 5.42 1.79 -11.82
N VAL A 97 4.31 2.43 -12.20
CA VAL A 97 3.32 2.92 -11.22
C VAL A 97 2.42 1.81 -10.65
N GLY A 98 2.50 0.59 -11.17
CA GLY A 98 1.70 -0.53 -10.68
C GLY A 98 0.20 -0.42 -10.98
N GLY A 99 -0.54 -1.47 -10.65
CA GLY A 99 -1.97 -1.58 -11.00
C GLY A 99 -2.84 -0.48 -10.39
N GLN A 100 -2.64 -0.17 -9.12
CA GLN A 100 -3.44 0.84 -8.41
C GLN A 100 -3.02 2.27 -8.77
N GLY A 101 -1.71 2.51 -8.98
CA GLY A 101 -1.24 3.79 -9.49
C GLY A 101 -1.81 4.09 -10.88
N ARG A 102 -1.96 3.07 -11.74
CA ARG A 102 -2.63 3.21 -13.04
C ARG A 102 -4.09 3.62 -12.90
N VAL A 103 -4.81 3.05 -11.93
CA VAL A 103 -6.19 3.44 -11.64
C VAL A 103 -6.25 4.89 -11.19
N PHE A 104 -5.40 5.29 -10.24
CA PHE A 104 -5.34 6.65 -9.73
C PHE A 104 -5.01 7.68 -10.82
N LEU A 105 -4.02 7.37 -11.68
CA LEU A 105 -3.57 8.29 -12.74
C LEU A 105 -4.49 8.31 -13.96
N GLY A 106 -5.10 7.16 -14.28
CA GLY A 106 -5.96 7.01 -15.47
C GLY A 106 -7.42 7.40 -15.23
N ARG A 107 -7.82 7.60 -13.98
CA ARG A 107 -9.14 8.09 -13.58
C ARG A 107 -9.06 9.54 -13.10
N GLY A 108 -10.18 10.03 -12.65
CA GLY A 108 -10.35 11.36 -12.11
C GLY A 108 -10.87 12.36 -13.14
N PRO A 109 -11.44 13.46 -12.67
CA PRO A 109 -12.02 14.45 -13.54
C PRO A 109 -10.95 15.15 -14.36
N SER A 110 -11.29 15.48 -15.57
CA SER A 110 -10.54 16.42 -16.39
C SER A 110 -10.97 17.87 -16.07
N ARG A 111 -10.21 18.83 -16.54
CA ARG A 111 -10.62 20.25 -16.46
C ARG A 111 -12.01 20.49 -17.07
N LEU A 112 -12.36 19.73 -18.11
CA LEU A 112 -13.67 19.87 -18.75
C LEU A 112 -14.81 19.34 -17.89
N ASP A 113 -14.60 18.21 -17.22
CA ASP A 113 -15.56 17.67 -16.26
C ASP A 113 -15.80 18.63 -15.10
N ILE A 114 -14.70 19.21 -14.57
CA ILE A 114 -14.77 20.18 -13.47
C ILE A 114 -15.48 21.45 -13.93
N ALA A 115 -15.12 21.98 -15.08
CA ALA A 115 -15.75 23.17 -15.65
C ALA A 115 -17.26 22.95 -15.90
N GLN A 116 -17.65 21.78 -16.37
CA GLN A 116 -19.06 21.43 -16.59
C GLN A 116 -19.85 21.39 -15.27
N VAL A 117 -19.29 20.85 -14.21
CA VAL A 117 -19.96 20.69 -12.91
C VAL A 117 -19.98 22.01 -12.12
N CYS A 118 -18.83 22.68 -12.06
CA CYS A 118 -18.66 23.89 -11.23
C CYS A 118 -19.03 25.19 -11.96
N GLY A 119 -19.20 25.14 -13.28
CA GLY A 119 -19.36 26.31 -14.15
C GLY A 119 -18.09 27.14 -14.27
N GLY A 120 -17.86 27.76 -15.42
CA GLY A 120 -16.71 28.63 -15.69
C GLY A 120 -15.40 27.88 -15.96
N GLU A 121 -14.27 28.57 -15.79
CA GLU A 121 -12.96 28.01 -16.08
C GLU A 121 -12.48 27.07 -14.96
N ALA A 122 -11.72 26.04 -15.38
CA ALA A 122 -11.08 25.07 -14.49
C ALA A 122 -9.67 24.75 -14.99
N MET A 123 -8.81 24.27 -14.09
CA MET A 123 -7.48 23.75 -14.39
C MET A 123 -7.53 22.24 -14.47
N GLU A 124 -6.55 21.62 -15.15
CA GLU A 124 -6.35 20.18 -15.05
C GLU A 124 -5.74 19.84 -13.68
N PRO A 125 -6.36 18.97 -12.86
CA PRO A 125 -5.80 18.60 -11.57
C PRO A 125 -4.49 17.83 -11.75
N ILE A 126 -3.50 18.13 -10.93
CA ILE A 126 -2.24 17.42 -10.92
C ILE A 126 -2.39 16.14 -10.08
N ARG A 127 -2.00 14.99 -10.66
CA ARG A 127 -1.89 13.71 -9.96
C ARG A 127 -0.52 13.11 -10.18
N VAL A 128 0.26 13.01 -9.10
CA VAL A 128 1.59 12.40 -9.13
C VAL A 128 1.65 11.16 -8.26
N TYR A 129 2.35 10.15 -8.78
CA TYR A 129 2.39 8.84 -8.13
C TYR A 129 3.70 8.11 -8.41
N SER A 130 4.27 7.50 -7.36
CA SER A 130 5.37 6.54 -7.49
C SER A 130 4.88 5.14 -7.10
N GLY A 131 5.10 4.18 -7.97
CA GLY A 131 4.89 2.76 -7.64
C GLY A 131 5.93 2.22 -6.68
N MET A 132 5.87 0.91 -6.43
CA MET A 132 6.86 0.22 -5.58
C MET A 132 8.27 0.44 -6.07
N PRO A 133 9.17 0.86 -5.18
CA PRO A 133 10.60 0.97 -5.52
C PRO A 133 11.15 -0.40 -5.96
N THR A 134 11.96 -0.40 -7.01
CA THR A 134 12.57 -1.61 -7.58
C THR A 134 14.09 -1.53 -7.46
N GLY A 135 14.77 -2.67 -7.62
CA GLY A 135 16.24 -2.68 -7.69
C GLY A 135 16.96 -2.31 -6.39
N GLY A 136 16.33 -2.50 -5.22
CA GLY A 136 16.95 -2.14 -3.93
C GLY A 136 16.75 -0.67 -3.53
N ALA A 137 16.04 0.12 -4.33
CA ALA A 137 15.64 1.48 -3.97
C ALA A 137 14.67 1.45 -2.77
N GLY A 138 14.88 2.33 -1.81
CA GLY A 138 14.03 2.46 -0.63
C GLY A 138 12.84 3.40 -0.84
N ILE A 139 12.01 3.52 0.19
CA ILE A 139 10.84 4.38 0.19
C ILE A 139 11.20 5.86 0.01
N GLU A 140 12.36 6.28 0.49
CA GLU A 140 12.90 7.64 0.30
C GLU A 140 13.11 7.97 -1.18
N GLN A 141 13.54 6.99 -1.99
CA GLN A 141 13.68 7.18 -3.45
C GLN A 141 12.31 7.32 -4.12
N ALA A 142 11.29 6.57 -3.66
CA ALA A 142 9.93 6.73 -4.16
C ALA A 142 9.37 8.13 -3.81
N ALA A 143 9.60 8.62 -2.59
CA ALA A 143 9.23 9.96 -2.18
C ALA A 143 9.96 11.05 -3.02
N ALA A 144 11.25 10.87 -3.27
CA ALA A 144 12.02 11.77 -4.14
C ALA A 144 11.48 11.80 -5.59
N THR A 145 11.04 10.63 -6.10
CA THR A 145 10.39 10.55 -7.42
C THR A 145 9.09 11.33 -7.45
N VAL A 146 8.27 11.24 -6.39
CA VAL A 146 7.03 12.02 -6.28
C VAL A 146 7.34 13.52 -6.27
N VAL A 147 8.33 13.97 -5.49
CA VAL A 147 8.71 15.39 -5.46
C VAL A 147 9.23 15.89 -6.83
N ALA A 148 10.01 15.06 -7.52
CA ALA A 148 10.47 15.39 -8.87
C ALA A 148 9.28 15.56 -9.85
N GLU A 149 8.27 14.72 -9.75
CA GLU A 149 7.03 14.82 -10.53
C GLU A 149 6.20 16.05 -10.13
N LEU A 150 6.10 16.39 -8.82
CA LEU A 150 5.45 17.62 -8.38
C LEU A 150 6.12 18.86 -8.98
N ARG A 151 7.46 18.91 -8.99
CA ARG A 151 8.19 20.00 -9.66
C ARG A 151 7.91 20.05 -11.15
N ARG A 152 8.02 18.91 -11.82
CA ARG A 152 7.78 18.82 -13.28
C ARG A 152 6.40 19.30 -13.68
N THR A 153 5.38 19.00 -12.89
CA THR A 153 3.98 19.33 -13.17
C THR A 153 3.58 20.75 -12.76
N GLY A 154 4.46 21.51 -12.09
CA GLY A 154 4.14 22.82 -11.55
C GLY A 154 3.20 22.74 -10.35
N ALA A 155 3.30 21.67 -9.56
CA ALA A 155 2.41 21.46 -8.40
C ALA A 155 2.62 22.51 -7.31
N PHE A 156 3.81 23.04 -7.19
CA PHE A 156 4.15 24.05 -6.19
C PHE A 156 3.57 25.44 -6.52
N ASP A 157 3.09 25.65 -7.75
CA ASP A 157 2.38 26.86 -8.16
C ASP A 157 0.84 26.71 -8.00
N ARG A 158 0.35 25.59 -7.46
CA ARG A 158 -1.07 25.35 -7.19
C ARG A 158 -1.46 25.88 -5.81
N ALA A 159 -2.76 26.07 -5.60
CA ALA A 159 -3.25 26.54 -4.30
C ALA A 159 -3.08 25.51 -3.17
N VAL A 160 -3.16 24.21 -3.50
CA VAL A 160 -3.16 23.13 -2.50
C VAL A 160 -2.40 21.93 -3.03
N ILE A 161 -1.58 21.31 -2.17
CA ILE A 161 -1.01 19.97 -2.35
C ILE A 161 -1.62 19.03 -1.31
N LEU A 162 -2.27 17.98 -1.77
CA LEU A 162 -2.79 16.88 -0.94
C LEU A 162 -1.79 15.72 -0.95
N ILE A 163 -1.35 15.29 0.22
CA ILE A 163 -0.67 14.00 0.40
C ILE A 163 -1.74 12.95 0.68
N ALA A 164 -2.09 12.18 -0.32
CA ALA A 164 -3.05 11.10 -0.19
C ALA A 164 -2.33 9.80 0.19
N GLU A 165 -2.56 9.34 1.40
CA GLU A 165 -2.01 8.05 1.83
C GLU A 165 -2.67 6.91 1.05
N SER A 166 -1.85 6.08 0.41
CA SER A 166 -2.34 4.89 -0.25
C SER A 166 -2.54 3.74 0.73
N THR A 167 -3.36 2.78 0.36
CA THR A 167 -3.38 1.48 1.05
C THR A 167 -2.08 0.72 0.77
N GLY A 168 -1.85 -0.40 1.47
CA GLY A 168 -0.67 -1.23 1.23
C GLY A 168 -0.45 -1.61 -0.23
N SER A 169 -1.52 -1.92 -0.97
CA SER A 169 -1.43 -2.22 -2.39
C SER A 169 -1.32 -1.00 -3.31
N GLY A 170 -1.25 0.20 -2.74
CA GLY A 170 -1.12 1.45 -3.51
C GLY A 170 -2.45 2.08 -3.94
N TRP A 171 -3.60 1.57 -3.48
CA TRP A 171 -4.89 2.16 -3.80
C TRP A 171 -5.09 3.49 -3.08
N VAL A 172 -5.44 4.51 -3.86
CA VAL A 172 -5.82 5.84 -3.38
C VAL A 172 -7.31 6.00 -3.54
N ASP A 173 -7.99 6.41 -2.48
CA ASP A 173 -9.43 6.58 -2.49
C ASP A 173 -9.83 7.84 -3.26
N GLU A 174 -10.61 7.65 -4.32
CA GLU A 174 -11.10 8.77 -5.14
C GLU A 174 -12.04 9.70 -4.37
N TRP A 175 -12.75 9.19 -3.34
CA TRP A 175 -13.61 10.02 -2.50
C TRP A 175 -12.83 11.01 -1.61
N GLN A 176 -11.55 10.77 -1.37
CA GLN A 176 -10.66 11.71 -0.69
C GLN A 176 -10.11 12.77 -1.64
N VAL A 177 -9.87 12.41 -2.90
CA VAL A 177 -9.16 13.23 -3.87
C VAL A 177 -10.11 14.10 -4.69
N GLN A 178 -11.14 13.51 -5.27
CA GLN A 178 -12.04 14.22 -6.19
C GLN A 178 -12.74 15.45 -5.57
N PRO A 179 -13.22 15.41 -4.31
CA PRO A 179 -13.82 16.61 -3.72
C PRO A 179 -12.89 17.82 -3.72
N LEU A 180 -11.59 17.61 -3.44
CA LEU A 180 -10.62 18.68 -3.49
C LEU A 180 -10.45 19.23 -4.92
N GLU A 181 -10.39 18.34 -5.92
CA GLU A 181 -10.26 18.72 -7.33
C GLU A 181 -11.44 19.58 -7.81
N PHE A 182 -12.67 19.25 -7.38
CA PHE A 182 -13.84 20.06 -7.71
C PHE A 182 -13.88 21.37 -6.91
N LEU A 183 -13.61 21.35 -5.60
CA LEU A 183 -13.63 22.54 -4.74
C LEU A 183 -12.60 23.58 -5.14
N THR A 184 -11.42 23.15 -5.58
CA THR A 184 -10.36 24.04 -6.05
C THR A 184 -10.44 24.36 -7.53
N ARG A 185 -11.45 23.84 -8.24
CA ARG A 185 -11.58 23.94 -9.70
C ARG A 185 -10.31 23.43 -10.42
N GLY A 186 -9.70 22.35 -9.92
CA GLY A 186 -8.48 21.77 -10.45
C GLY A 186 -7.19 22.52 -10.08
N ASN A 187 -7.27 23.63 -9.32
CA ASN A 187 -6.09 24.32 -8.82
C ASN A 187 -5.46 23.60 -7.61
N CYS A 188 -5.17 22.34 -7.78
CA CYS A 188 -4.58 21.47 -6.76
C CYS A 188 -3.66 20.42 -7.36
N ALA A 189 -2.86 19.81 -6.49
CA ALA A 189 -2.06 18.63 -6.79
C ALA A 189 -2.31 17.55 -5.74
N THR A 190 -2.35 16.29 -6.16
CA THR A 190 -2.38 15.14 -5.26
C THR A 190 -1.15 14.27 -5.46
N ALA A 191 -0.46 14.01 -4.36
CA ALA A 191 0.77 13.21 -4.31
C ALA A 191 0.52 11.92 -3.53
N SER A 192 0.96 10.78 -4.06
CA SER A 192 0.89 9.49 -3.39
C SER A 192 2.00 8.55 -3.84
N LEU A 193 2.22 7.48 -3.10
CA LEU A 193 3.17 6.43 -3.44
C LEU A 193 2.70 5.06 -2.94
N GLN A 194 3.19 4.00 -3.57
CA GLN A 194 2.95 2.62 -3.13
C GLN A 194 4.10 2.14 -2.23
N TYR A 195 3.77 1.51 -1.10
CA TYR A 195 4.76 1.01 -0.15
C TYR A 195 4.73 -0.52 0.05
N SER A 196 3.75 -1.21 -0.51
CA SER A 196 3.61 -2.68 -0.43
C SER A 196 2.84 -3.22 -1.63
N TYR A 197 2.80 -4.54 -1.78
CA TYR A 197 1.94 -5.21 -2.75
C TYR A 197 0.66 -5.77 -2.11
N VAL A 198 0.66 -5.97 -0.80
CA VAL A 198 -0.44 -6.63 -0.10
C VAL A 198 -1.48 -5.64 0.40
N PRO A 199 -2.76 -6.04 0.47
CA PRO A 199 -3.82 -5.21 1.04
C PRO A 199 -3.55 -4.82 2.49
N SER A 200 -4.09 -3.66 2.91
CA SER A 200 -3.89 -3.10 4.25
C SER A 200 -4.21 -4.06 5.39
N ALA A 201 -5.24 -4.90 5.25
CA ALA A 201 -5.60 -5.89 6.28
C ALA A 201 -4.48 -6.89 6.56
N LEU A 202 -3.72 -7.31 5.53
CA LEU A 202 -2.58 -8.21 5.70
C LEU A 202 -1.34 -7.44 6.20
N ASN A 203 -1.14 -6.20 5.76
CA ASN A 203 -0.08 -5.34 6.29
C ASN A 203 -0.28 -5.06 7.78
N TRP A 204 -1.52 -4.85 8.21
CA TRP A 204 -1.83 -4.67 9.64
C TRP A 204 -1.42 -5.86 10.50
N LEU A 205 -1.53 -7.09 9.98
CA LEU A 205 -1.07 -8.30 10.66
C LEU A 205 0.46 -8.46 10.70
N THR A 206 1.19 -7.80 9.81
CA THR A 206 2.65 -7.91 9.69
C THR A 206 3.42 -6.73 10.29
N GLY A 207 2.73 -5.67 10.67
CA GLY A 207 3.28 -4.44 11.22
C GLY A 207 2.86 -3.21 10.43
N LEU A 208 2.77 -2.07 11.10
CA LEU A 208 2.39 -0.78 10.50
C LEU A 208 3.61 0.05 10.06
N GLU A 209 4.83 -0.39 10.42
CA GLU A 209 6.06 0.36 10.16
C GLU A 209 6.22 0.78 8.68
N PRO A 210 5.96 -0.08 7.66
CA PRO A 210 6.13 0.33 6.27
C PRO A 210 5.17 1.45 5.85
N ALA A 211 3.95 1.48 6.38
CA ALA A 211 3.00 2.55 6.11
C ALA A 211 3.45 3.88 6.73
N GLN A 212 3.87 3.83 7.99
CA GLN A 212 4.37 5.00 8.72
C GLN A 212 5.64 5.58 8.10
N GLU A 213 6.57 4.71 7.68
CA GLU A 213 7.79 5.12 6.98
C GLU A 213 7.46 5.80 5.65
N ALA A 214 6.52 5.25 4.87
CA ALA A 214 6.12 5.80 3.59
C ALA A 214 5.46 7.17 3.72
N SER A 215 4.49 7.31 4.62
CA SER A 215 3.85 8.59 4.94
C SER A 215 4.86 9.62 5.39
N ALA A 216 5.71 9.27 6.35
CA ALA A 216 6.71 10.17 6.89
C ALA A 216 7.75 10.58 5.84
N ALA A 217 8.19 9.66 4.97
CA ALA A 217 9.14 9.96 3.90
C ALA A 217 8.54 10.94 2.88
N LEU A 218 7.30 10.67 2.43
CA LEU A 218 6.64 11.55 1.47
C LEU A 218 6.37 12.93 2.07
N PHE A 219 5.84 12.99 3.29
CA PHE A 219 5.60 14.27 3.98
C PHE A 219 6.89 15.07 4.15
N ARG A 220 7.97 14.45 4.66
CA ARG A 220 9.27 15.12 4.82
C ARG A 220 9.81 15.64 3.49
N ALA A 221 9.72 14.84 2.43
CA ALA A 221 10.23 15.21 1.11
C ALA A 221 9.47 16.41 0.53
N VAL A 222 8.13 16.41 0.59
CA VAL A 222 7.30 17.54 0.13
C VAL A 222 7.52 18.77 1.02
N ARG A 223 7.58 18.58 2.35
CA ARG A 223 7.80 19.69 3.30
C ARG A 223 9.16 20.35 3.08
N ALA A 224 10.21 19.57 2.88
CA ALA A 224 11.55 20.10 2.60
C ALA A 224 11.57 20.99 1.34
N GLU A 225 10.77 20.66 0.34
CA GLU A 225 10.62 21.49 -0.85
C GLU A 225 9.89 22.80 -0.55
N LEU A 226 8.78 22.73 0.16
CA LEU A 226 8.02 23.92 0.58
C LEU A 226 8.86 24.87 1.44
N ASP A 227 9.75 24.33 2.28
CA ASP A 227 10.60 25.13 3.16
C ASP A 227 11.67 25.95 2.39
N THR A 228 11.91 25.64 1.11
CA THR A 228 12.78 26.43 0.23
C THR A 228 12.07 27.62 -0.42
N MET A 229 10.73 27.67 -0.35
CA MET A 229 9.90 28.72 -0.96
C MET A 229 9.60 29.84 0.03
N ASP A 230 9.32 31.02 -0.48
CA ASP A 230 8.79 32.11 0.35
C ASP A 230 7.42 31.72 0.91
N GLU A 231 7.15 32.06 2.17
CA GLU A 231 5.93 31.63 2.88
C GLU A 231 4.65 32.08 2.18
N ALA A 232 4.68 33.25 1.54
CA ALA A 232 3.54 33.82 0.82
C ALA A 232 3.18 33.05 -0.46
N ASP A 233 4.13 32.33 -1.04
CA ASP A 233 3.98 31.63 -2.32
C ASP A 233 3.75 30.10 -2.12
N ARG A 234 3.80 29.62 -0.88
CA ARG A 234 3.61 28.20 -0.59
C ARG A 234 2.18 27.75 -0.81
N PRO A 235 1.96 26.66 -1.56
CA PRO A 235 0.65 26.00 -1.53
C PRO A 235 0.31 25.48 -0.13
N ALA A 236 -0.99 25.45 0.18
CA ALA A 236 -1.45 24.77 1.38
C ALA A 236 -1.11 23.28 1.29
N LEU A 237 -0.56 22.69 2.34
CA LEU A 237 -0.28 21.25 2.44
C LEU A 237 -1.33 20.60 3.32
N VAL A 238 -2.05 19.61 2.79
CA VAL A 238 -3.14 18.86 3.45
C VAL A 238 -2.95 17.36 3.27
#